data_db57c87af7487d1e6807a22ce47f6402
#
_entry.id   db57c87af7487d1e6807a22ce47f6402
#
_cell.length_a   1.000
_cell.length_b   1.000
_cell.length_c   1.000
_cell.angle_alpha   90.00
_cell.angle_beta   90.00
_cell.angle_gamma   90.00
#
_symmetry.space_group_name_H-M   'P 1'
#
loop_
_entity.id
_entity.type
_entity.pdbx_description
1 polymer ?
#
loop_
_entity_poly.entity_id
_entity_poly.type
_entity_poly.pdbx_seq_one_letter_code
_entity_poly.pdbx_strand_id
1 'polypeptide(L)'
;MTPPNDAPPAPAKVSAASRADPLRQRYRHVRGHSQRLAEPLSPEDRLAQSMPDCSPTKWHLAHTTWFFETFVLAPNVAGYEPYDPAFGYLFNSYYEALGARHPRPARGLVTRPSSREVSAYRDHVDREMDRLLARGVGAETRELIVLGLAHEEQHQELILTDILNLFAASPLDPVYSASAPAPVTRTRDNAWIVFDGGVVEVGHAGEGFAFDNEEPRHRVLLEPYALAGRLVTNGEWLRFMEDGGYRRHELWHADGWTRAQSENWSCPLYWRNDGGIWREMTLAGSKSLDLVAPVTHVSFYEASAYAAWAGARLPTEAEWEHAATTRPEAFEQLADSAWQWTASAYLPHPGFTAPQGAVG
;
A
#
# COMPACT_ATOMS: atom_id res chain seq x y z
N MET A 1 -27.53 73.73 26.29
CA MET A 1 -28.13 72.64 25.55
C MET A 1 -26.99 71.99 24.78
N THR A 2 -26.47 70.88 25.30
CA THR A 2 -25.45 70.04 24.71
C THR A 2 -26.16 68.91 23.94
N PRO A 3 -25.82 68.57 22.68
CA PRO A 3 -26.46 67.47 21.97
C PRO A 3 -25.93 66.10 22.45
N PRO A 4 -26.72 65.05 22.30
CA PRO A 4 -26.37 63.71 22.75
C PRO A 4 -25.28 63.06 21.88
N ASN A 5 -24.38 62.37 22.54
CA ASN A 5 -23.27 61.61 22.01
C ASN A 5 -23.78 60.27 21.50
N ASP A 6 -23.99 60.11 20.19
CA ASP A 6 -24.30 58.84 19.56
C ASP A 6 -22.97 58.09 19.26
N ALA A 7 -22.62 57.14 20.13
CA ALA A 7 -21.56 56.18 19.87
C ALA A 7 -22.02 55.14 18.84
N PRO A 8 -21.20 54.78 17.86
CA PRO A 8 -21.54 53.75 16.89
C PRO A 8 -21.65 52.36 17.53
N PRO A 9 -22.54 51.48 17.05
CA PRO A 9 -22.70 50.13 17.59
C PRO A 9 -21.41 49.31 17.36
N ALA A 10 -21.03 48.54 18.39
CA ALA A 10 -19.89 47.64 18.32
C ALA A 10 -20.06 46.62 17.17
N PRO A 11 -18.96 46.29 16.46
CA PRO A 11 -19.05 45.32 15.39
C PRO A 11 -19.49 43.97 15.92
N ALA A 12 -20.52 43.40 15.29
CA ALA A 12 -21.02 42.05 15.58
C ALA A 12 -19.84 41.06 15.46
N LYS A 13 -19.61 40.28 16.53
CA LYS A 13 -18.67 39.17 16.51
C LYS A 13 -19.12 38.21 15.40
N VAL A 14 -18.43 38.25 14.28
CA VAL A 14 -18.54 37.23 13.23
C VAL A 14 -18.18 35.90 13.90
N SER A 15 -19.18 35.06 14.04
CA SER A 15 -19.04 33.68 14.47
C SER A 15 -17.93 33.07 13.66
N ALA A 16 -16.87 32.59 14.28
CA ALA A 16 -15.84 31.79 13.65
C ALA A 16 -16.56 30.57 13.05
N ALA A 17 -16.84 30.64 11.73
CA ALA A 17 -17.26 29.48 10.99
C ALA A 17 -16.24 28.38 11.28
N SER A 18 -16.69 27.32 11.94
CA SER A 18 -15.93 26.16 12.34
C SER A 18 -15.07 25.72 11.14
N ARG A 19 -13.76 26.01 11.18
CA ARG A 19 -12.82 25.36 10.26
C ARG A 19 -12.98 23.88 10.55
N ALA A 20 -13.47 23.12 9.56
CA ALA A 20 -13.63 21.68 9.68
C ALA A 20 -12.28 21.09 10.11
N ASP A 21 -12.26 20.25 11.14
CA ASP A 21 -11.02 19.61 11.64
C ASP A 21 -10.35 18.86 10.46
N PRO A 22 -9.09 19.17 10.13
CA PRO A 22 -8.37 18.52 9.04
C PRO A 22 -8.32 17.00 9.17
N LEU A 23 -8.24 16.46 10.40
CA LEU A 23 -8.28 15.02 10.65
C LEU A 23 -9.63 14.41 10.26
N ARG A 24 -10.73 15.09 10.61
CA ARG A 24 -12.08 14.66 10.23
C ARG A 24 -12.28 14.66 8.72
N GLN A 25 -11.71 15.64 8.01
CA GLN A 25 -11.74 15.67 6.54
C GLN A 25 -10.92 14.54 5.95
N ARG A 26 -9.69 14.29 6.45
CA ARG A 26 -8.84 13.18 6.02
C ARG A 26 -9.54 11.84 6.27
N TYR A 27 -10.15 11.64 7.44
CA TYR A 27 -10.93 10.44 7.74
C TYR A 27 -11.98 10.16 6.68
N ARG A 28 -12.85 11.13 6.41
CA ARG A 28 -13.90 10.99 5.39
C ARG A 28 -13.34 10.73 3.99
N HIS A 29 -12.22 11.36 3.66
CA HIS A 29 -11.57 11.20 2.34
C HIS A 29 -11.07 9.77 2.15
N VAL A 30 -10.29 9.26 3.10
CA VAL A 30 -9.69 7.91 3.06
C VAL A 30 -10.80 6.85 3.06
N ARG A 31 -11.77 6.95 3.98
CA ARG A 31 -12.89 6.03 4.05
C ARG A 31 -13.73 6.00 2.77
N GLY A 32 -14.02 7.18 2.22
CA GLY A 32 -14.75 7.29 0.95
C GLY A 32 -13.94 6.76 -0.24
N HIS A 33 -12.60 6.86 -0.21
CA HIS A 33 -11.77 6.30 -1.27
C HIS A 33 -11.86 4.77 -1.32
N SER A 34 -11.77 4.08 -0.18
CA SER A 34 -11.95 2.63 -0.11
C SER A 34 -13.30 2.17 -0.67
N GLN A 35 -14.36 2.92 -0.41
CA GLN A 35 -15.70 2.62 -0.97
C GLN A 35 -15.71 2.78 -2.50
N ARG A 36 -15.10 3.87 -3.03
CA ARG A 36 -15.01 4.07 -4.49
C ARG A 36 -14.20 2.97 -5.19
N LEU A 37 -13.13 2.47 -4.56
CA LEU A 37 -12.36 1.34 -5.09
C LEU A 37 -13.19 0.05 -5.17
N ALA A 38 -14.13 -0.15 -4.25
CA ALA A 38 -15.00 -1.31 -4.29
C ALA A 38 -16.24 -1.13 -5.20
N GLU A 39 -16.59 0.09 -5.60
CA GLU A 39 -17.81 0.40 -6.35
C GLU A 39 -17.94 -0.36 -7.68
N PRO A 40 -16.87 -0.50 -8.51
CA PRO A 40 -16.96 -1.20 -9.78
C PRO A 40 -17.21 -2.71 -9.66
N LEU A 41 -17.07 -3.29 -8.47
CA LEU A 41 -17.09 -4.73 -8.24
C LEU A 41 -18.49 -5.24 -7.93
N SER A 42 -18.87 -6.37 -8.53
CA SER A 42 -20.08 -7.11 -8.16
C SER A 42 -19.96 -7.68 -6.74
N PRO A 43 -21.07 -8.09 -6.10
CA PRO A 43 -21.01 -8.80 -4.82
C PRO A 43 -20.17 -10.10 -4.88
N GLU A 44 -20.16 -10.77 -6.03
CA GLU A 44 -19.40 -11.98 -6.31
C GLU A 44 -17.90 -11.66 -6.35
N ASP A 45 -17.47 -10.61 -7.07
CA ASP A 45 -16.08 -10.16 -7.11
C ASP A 45 -15.57 -9.78 -5.71
N ARG A 46 -16.42 -9.10 -4.92
CA ARG A 46 -16.06 -8.68 -3.56
C ARG A 46 -15.89 -9.84 -2.58
N LEU A 47 -16.43 -11.03 -2.87
CA LEU A 47 -16.34 -12.21 -2.01
C LEU A 47 -15.22 -13.15 -2.41
N ALA A 48 -14.89 -13.24 -3.70
CA ALA A 48 -13.96 -14.23 -4.20
C ALA A 48 -12.53 -14.01 -3.66
N GLN A 49 -11.83 -15.11 -3.43
CA GLN A 49 -10.42 -15.16 -3.01
C GLN A 49 -9.67 -16.05 -4.01
N SER A 50 -8.75 -15.47 -4.75
CA SER A 50 -8.06 -16.14 -5.84
C SER A 50 -6.93 -17.07 -5.38
N MET A 51 -6.33 -16.79 -4.23
CA MET A 51 -5.26 -17.59 -3.61
C MET A 51 -5.24 -17.41 -2.09
N PRO A 52 -4.56 -18.29 -1.32
CA PRO A 52 -4.53 -18.25 0.14
C PRO A 52 -4.00 -16.93 0.73
N ASP A 53 -3.13 -16.23 -0.01
CA ASP A 53 -2.47 -14.99 0.44
C ASP A 53 -3.27 -13.73 0.12
N CYS A 54 -4.22 -13.77 -0.80
CA CYS A 54 -5.16 -12.69 -1.08
C CYS A 54 -6.25 -12.59 0.00
N SER A 55 -6.97 -11.49 -0.01
CA SER A 55 -8.19 -11.33 0.78
C SER A 55 -9.32 -10.78 -0.09
N PRO A 56 -10.57 -11.19 0.13
CA PRO A 56 -11.71 -10.59 -0.58
C PRO A 56 -11.83 -9.10 -0.30
N THR A 57 -12.21 -8.31 -1.29
CA THR A 57 -12.47 -6.86 -1.12
C THR A 57 -13.41 -6.58 0.06
N LYS A 58 -14.44 -7.40 0.21
CA LYS A 58 -15.37 -7.33 1.36
C LYS A 58 -14.65 -7.45 2.70
N TRP A 59 -13.66 -8.33 2.79
CA TRP A 59 -12.87 -8.51 4.00
C TRP A 59 -12.01 -7.26 4.30
N HIS A 60 -11.35 -6.67 3.31
CA HIS A 60 -10.58 -5.44 3.49
C HIS A 60 -11.43 -4.30 4.04
N LEU A 61 -12.62 -4.07 3.45
CA LEU A 61 -13.54 -3.04 3.91
C LEU A 61 -14.01 -3.27 5.36
N ALA A 62 -14.26 -4.52 5.74
CA ALA A 62 -14.66 -4.86 7.09
C ALA A 62 -13.51 -4.78 8.09
N HIS A 63 -12.30 -5.22 7.71
CA HIS A 63 -11.10 -5.20 8.55
C HIS A 63 -10.69 -3.76 8.93
N THR A 64 -10.63 -2.86 7.97
CA THR A 64 -10.32 -1.45 8.26
C THR A 64 -11.42 -0.76 9.08
N THR A 65 -12.66 -1.22 8.97
CA THR A 65 -13.76 -0.76 9.82
C THR A 65 -13.61 -1.29 11.24
N TRP A 66 -13.30 -2.56 11.39
CA TRP A 66 -13.02 -3.21 12.67
C TRP A 66 -11.87 -2.53 13.42
N PHE A 67 -10.84 -2.06 12.72
CA PHE A 67 -9.73 -1.32 13.33
C PHE A 67 -10.25 -0.07 14.07
N PHE A 68 -11.02 0.78 13.41
CA PHE A 68 -11.56 1.99 14.02
C PHE A 68 -12.56 1.69 15.14
N GLU A 69 -13.38 0.66 14.99
CA GLU A 69 -14.30 0.23 16.04
C GLU A 69 -13.56 -0.23 17.29
N THR A 70 -12.59 -1.11 17.12
CA THR A 70 -11.91 -1.79 18.23
C THR A 70 -10.93 -0.87 18.95
N PHE A 71 -10.10 -0.16 18.18
CA PHE A 71 -9.00 0.61 18.76
C PHE A 71 -9.35 2.07 19.03
N VAL A 72 -10.34 2.63 18.34
CA VAL A 72 -10.70 4.04 18.52
C VAL A 72 -12.04 4.21 19.24
N LEU A 73 -13.12 3.61 18.74
CA LEU A 73 -14.45 3.86 19.32
C LEU A 73 -14.63 3.19 20.68
N ALA A 74 -14.35 1.90 20.79
CA ALA A 74 -14.59 1.14 22.00
C ALA A 74 -13.90 1.75 23.25
N PRO A 75 -12.62 2.19 23.18
CA PRO A 75 -11.98 2.81 24.34
C PRO A 75 -12.38 4.26 24.60
N ASN A 76 -12.85 5.02 23.59
CA ASN A 76 -13.06 6.46 23.69
C ASN A 76 -14.54 6.90 23.77
N VAL A 77 -15.49 5.97 23.58
CA VAL A 77 -16.92 6.26 23.64
C VAL A 77 -17.54 5.48 24.80
N ALA A 78 -17.96 6.18 25.84
CA ALA A 78 -18.57 5.55 27.02
C ALA A 78 -19.83 4.75 26.64
N GLY A 79 -19.88 3.48 27.04
CA GLY A 79 -21.00 2.58 26.73
C GLY A 79 -21.10 2.16 25.27
N TYR A 80 -20.01 2.29 24.50
CA TYR A 80 -19.98 1.78 23.13
C TYR A 80 -20.09 0.25 23.14
N GLU A 81 -21.01 -0.25 22.36
CA GLU A 81 -21.18 -1.69 22.13
C GLU A 81 -20.74 -2.02 20.67
N PRO A 82 -19.92 -3.06 20.48
CA PRO A 82 -19.53 -3.49 19.12
C PRO A 82 -20.76 -3.76 18.25
N TYR A 83 -20.68 -3.42 16.97
CA TYR A 83 -21.77 -3.61 16.02
C TYR A 83 -22.23 -5.07 15.95
N ASP A 84 -21.27 -5.99 15.94
CA ASP A 84 -21.50 -7.43 16.08
C ASP A 84 -20.28 -8.08 16.76
N PRO A 85 -20.46 -8.74 17.93
CA PRO A 85 -19.35 -9.37 18.65
C PRO A 85 -18.55 -10.39 17.84
N ALA A 86 -19.15 -11.04 16.83
CA ALA A 86 -18.46 -12.01 15.97
C ALA A 86 -17.46 -11.35 15.02
N PHE A 87 -17.58 -10.04 14.77
CA PHE A 87 -16.68 -9.33 13.86
C PHE A 87 -15.27 -9.19 14.41
N GLY A 88 -15.11 -9.23 15.74
CA GLY A 88 -13.80 -9.32 16.39
C GLY A 88 -13.00 -10.56 15.94
N TYR A 89 -13.63 -11.70 15.76
CA TYR A 89 -13.01 -12.91 15.23
C TYR A 89 -12.85 -12.87 13.70
N LEU A 90 -13.87 -12.43 12.96
CA LEU A 90 -13.91 -12.49 11.50
C LEU A 90 -12.93 -11.53 10.83
N PHE A 91 -12.76 -10.35 11.40
CA PHE A 91 -12.02 -9.25 10.78
C PHE A 91 -10.73 -8.88 11.48
N ASN A 92 -10.36 -9.55 12.59
CA ASN A 92 -9.01 -9.50 13.13
C ASN A 92 -8.01 -10.14 12.16
N SER A 93 -6.78 -9.62 12.10
CA SER A 93 -5.69 -10.13 11.25
C SER A 93 -4.49 -10.58 12.08
N TYR A 94 -3.53 -9.67 12.32
CA TYR A 94 -2.28 -9.98 13.00
C TYR A 94 -2.30 -9.65 14.50
N TYR A 95 -3.38 -9.10 15.01
CA TYR A 95 -3.49 -8.64 16.41
C TYR A 95 -3.76 -9.79 17.36
N GLU A 96 -2.73 -10.64 17.56
CA GLU A 96 -2.84 -11.85 18.41
C GLU A 96 -3.19 -11.54 19.86
N ALA A 97 -2.78 -10.37 20.37
CA ALA A 97 -3.13 -9.90 21.69
C ALA A 97 -4.66 -9.73 21.90
N LEU A 98 -5.44 -9.59 20.83
CA LEU A 98 -6.90 -9.47 20.87
C LEU A 98 -7.63 -10.82 20.75
N GLY A 99 -6.90 -11.94 20.64
CA GLY A 99 -7.47 -13.28 20.62
C GLY A 99 -7.47 -13.95 19.25
N ALA A 100 -8.27 -15.03 19.13
CA ALA A 100 -8.35 -15.84 17.94
C ALA A 100 -8.89 -15.07 16.73
N ARG A 101 -8.43 -15.44 15.54
CA ARG A 101 -8.79 -14.84 14.25
C ARG A 101 -9.23 -15.88 13.23
N HIS A 102 -10.03 -15.46 12.26
CA HIS A 102 -10.41 -16.30 11.14
C HIS A 102 -9.19 -16.56 10.23
N PRO A 103 -8.91 -17.83 9.83
CA PRO A 103 -7.75 -18.16 9.01
C PRO A 103 -7.74 -17.41 7.68
N ARG A 104 -6.60 -16.78 7.31
CA ARG A 104 -6.46 -16.02 6.07
C ARG A 104 -6.83 -16.83 4.82
N PRO A 105 -6.36 -18.09 4.66
CA PRO A 105 -6.70 -18.91 3.48
C PRO A 105 -8.19 -19.22 3.32
N ALA A 106 -8.99 -19.02 4.37
CA ALA A 106 -10.43 -19.31 4.39
C ALA A 106 -11.32 -18.06 4.31
N ARG A 107 -10.74 -16.87 4.10
CA ARG A 107 -11.51 -15.61 4.06
C ARG A 107 -12.55 -15.58 2.94
N GLY A 108 -12.28 -16.22 1.81
CA GLY A 108 -13.24 -16.38 0.70
C GLY A 108 -14.45 -17.25 1.02
N LEU A 109 -14.42 -18.02 2.11
CA LEU A 109 -15.55 -18.84 2.55
C LEU A 109 -16.53 -18.07 3.46
N VAL A 110 -16.18 -16.85 3.88
CA VAL A 110 -17.02 -16.02 4.74
C VAL A 110 -18.14 -15.38 3.93
N THR A 111 -19.24 -16.12 3.71
CA THR A 111 -20.41 -15.62 2.96
C THR A 111 -21.29 -14.69 3.80
N ARG A 112 -21.15 -14.70 5.12
CA ARG A 112 -21.81 -13.80 6.06
C ARG A 112 -20.77 -13.16 6.97
N PRO A 113 -20.85 -11.81 7.17
CA PRO A 113 -21.86 -10.91 6.59
C PRO A 113 -21.73 -10.78 5.07
N SER A 114 -22.84 -10.46 4.39
CA SER A 114 -22.87 -10.09 2.97
C SER A 114 -22.16 -8.74 2.73
N SER A 115 -21.86 -8.41 1.48
CA SER A 115 -21.30 -7.10 1.13
C SER A 115 -22.17 -5.93 1.59
N ARG A 116 -23.51 -6.08 1.56
CA ARG A 116 -24.46 -5.08 2.05
C ARG A 116 -24.38 -4.91 3.57
N GLU A 117 -24.26 -6.00 4.33
CA GLU A 117 -24.11 -5.94 5.79
C GLU A 117 -22.77 -5.34 6.19
N VAL A 118 -21.68 -5.61 5.45
CA VAL A 118 -20.40 -4.94 5.65
C VAL A 118 -20.50 -3.44 5.36
N SER A 119 -21.22 -3.02 4.31
CA SER A 119 -21.48 -1.59 4.06
C SER A 119 -22.26 -0.94 5.21
N ALA A 120 -23.29 -1.61 5.74
CA ALA A 120 -24.05 -1.10 6.89
C ALA A 120 -23.19 -0.99 8.16
N TYR A 121 -22.32 -1.97 8.41
CA TYR A 121 -21.31 -1.94 9.48
C TYR A 121 -20.38 -0.73 9.32
N ARG A 122 -19.84 -0.54 8.12
CA ARG A 122 -18.96 0.58 7.80
C ARG A 122 -19.65 1.93 8.04
N ASP A 123 -20.88 2.08 7.55
CA ASP A 123 -21.69 3.30 7.73
C ASP A 123 -21.99 3.58 9.22
N HIS A 124 -22.17 2.53 10.03
CA HIS A 124 -22.37 2.67 11.48
C HIS A 124 -21.10 3.24 12.13
N VAL A 125 -19.97 2.61 11.91
CA VAL A 125 -18.68 3.04 12.49
C VAL A 125 -18.31 4.44 12.00
N ASP A 126 -18.52 4.76 10.74
CA ASP A 126 -18.21 6.09 10.20
C ASP A 126 -19.07 7.19 10.83
N ARG A 127 -20.33 6.92 11.15
CA ARG A 127 -21.18 7.87 11.90
C ARG A 127 -20.69 8.11 13.32
N GLU A 128 -20.28 7.06 14.02
CA GLU A 128 -19.78 7.18 15.39
C GLU A 128 -18.41 7.89 15.42
N MET A 129 -17.52 7.56 14.48
CA MET A 129 -16.24 8.26 14.30
C MET A 129 -16.45 9.75 13.99
N ASP A 130 -17.41 10.07 13.13
CA ASP A 130 -17.73 11.46 12.80
C ASP A 130 -18.23 12.25 14.03
N ARG A 131 -19.02 11.60 14.90
CA ARG A 131 -19.47 12.17 16.18
C ARG A 131 -18.31 12.36 17.17
N LEU A 132 -17.42 11.38 17.26
CA LEU A 132 -16.24 11.45 18.13
C LEU A 132 -15.32 12.59 17.68
N LEU A 133 -14.98 12.64 16.40
CA LEU A 133 -14.13 13.68 15.83
C LEU A 133 -14.74 15.10 15.96
N ALA A 134 -16.07 15.24 15.85
CA ALA A 134 -16.75 16.52 16.04
C ALA A 134 -16.64 17.07 17.47
N ARG A 135 -16.47 16.20 18.47
CA ARG A 135 -16.27 16.60 19.88
C ARG A 135 -14.81 16.95 20.19
N GLY A 136 -13.89 16.62 19.28
CA GLY A 136 -12.46 16.68 19.51
C GLY A 136 -11.93 15.46 20.25
N VAL A 137 -10.69 15.10 19.95
CA VAL A 137 -9.97 13.95 20.54
C VAL A 137 -8.62 14.37 21.09
N GLY A 138 -8.12 13.68 22.11
CA GLY A 138 -6.77 13.87 22.67
C GLY A 138 -5.67 13.48 21.70
N ALA A 139 -4.42 13.82 22.02
CA ALA A 139 -3.26 13.58 21.18
C ALA A 139 -3.08 12.09 20.85
N GLU A 140 -3.10 11.22 21.83
CA GLU A 140 -2.96 9.76 21.68
C GLU A 140 -4.02 9.16 20.75
N THR A 141 -5.29 9.53 20.95
CA THR A 141 -6.38 9.07 20.06
C THR A 141 -6.20 9.62 18.64
N ARG A 142 -5.68 10.84 18.50
CA ARG A 142 -5.39 11.45 17.20
C ARG A 142 -4.30 10.67 16.46
N GLU A 143 -3.22 10.31 17.12
CA GLU A 143 -2.12 9.50 16.57
C GLU A 143 -2.64 8.11 16.12
N LEU A 144 -3.44 7.48 16.95
CA LEU A 144 -4.06 6.19 16.62
C LEU A 144 -5.01 6.28 15.42
N ILE A 145 -5.77 7.37 15.28
CA ILE A 145 -6.60 7.60 14.10
C ILE A 145 -5.72 7.80 12.84
N VAL A 146 -4.62 8.54 12.96
CA VAL A 146 -3.68 8.74 11.85
C VAL A 146 -3.07 7.41 11.39
N LEU A 147 -2.65 6.56 12.34
CA LEU A 147 -2.19 5.19 12.05
C LEU A 147 -3.28 4.36 11.36
N GLY A 148 -4.52 4.40 11.87
CA GLY A 148 -5.64 3.70 11.24
C GLY A 148 -5.96 4.15 9.82
N LEU A 149 -5.76 5.44 9.53
CA LEU A 149 -5.91 5.98 8.17
C LEU A 149 -4.78 5.49 7.25
N ALA A 150 -3.53 5.50 7.70
CA ALA A 150 -2.41 4.97 6.95
C ALA A 150 -2.56 3.44 6.70
N HIS A 151 -3.02 2.70 7.71
CA HIS A 151 -3.37 1.28 7.58
C HIS A 151 -4.49 1.06 6.55
N GLU A 152 -5.53 1.90 6.52
CA GLU A 152 -6.57 1.79 5.49
C GLU A 152 -6.05 2.14 4.08
N GLU A 153 -5.14 3.11 3.96
CA GLU A 153 -4.46 3.44 2.70
C GLU A 153 -3.62 2.26 2.19
N GLN A 154 -2.93 1.50 3.05
CA GLN A 154 -2.30 0.22 2.68
C GLN A 154 -3.33 -0.79 2.16
N HIS A 155 -4.48 -0.89 2.82
CA HIS A 155 -5.55 -1.79 2.37
C HIS A 155 -6.20 -1.36 1.06
N GLN A 156 -6.17 -0.08 0.68
CA GLN A 156 -6.58 0.39 -0.65
C GLN A 156 -5.67 -0.14 -1.75
N GLU A 157 -4.37 -0.16 -1.51
CA GLU A 157 -3.41 -0.79 -2.41
C GLU A 157 -3.65 -2.30 -2.52
N LEU A 158 -3.82 -3.00 -1.39
CA LEU A 158 -4.08 -4.44 -1.37
C LEU A 158 -5.40 -4.81 -2.06
N ILE A 159 -6.44 -3.98 -1.98
CA ILE A 159 -7.69 -4.19 -2.73
C ILE A 159 -7.40 -4.28 -4.23
N LEU A 160 -6.63 -3.35 -4.78
CA LEU A 160 -6.31 -3.34 -6.21
C LEU A 160 -5.40 -4.50 -6.61
N THR A 161 -4.42 -4.83 -5.77
CA THR A 161 -3.52 -5.98 -5.96
C THR A 161 -4.30 -7.29 -5.99
N ASP A 162 -5.19 -7.50 -5.02
CA ASP A 162 -5.96 -8.73 -4.88
C ASP A 162 -7.03 -8.87 -5.99
N ILE A 163 -7.64 -7.76 -6.42
CA ILE A 163 -8.59 -7.75 -7.56
C ILE A 163 -7.86 -8.04 -8.87
N LEU A 164 -6.68 -7.49 -9.09
CA LEU A 164 -5.89 -7.81 -10.28
C LEU A 164 -5.58 -9.31 -10.33
N ASN A 165 -5.17 -9.90 -9.20
CA ASN A 165 -4.91 -11.33 -9.11
C ASN A 165 -6.17 -12.16 -9.38
N LEU A 166 -7.31 -11.78 -8.82
CA LEU A 166 -8.59 -12.44 -9.07
C LEU A 166 -8.99 -12.39 -10.54
N PHE A 167 -8.87 -11.23 -11.17
CA PHE A 167 -9.28 -11.04 -12.56
C PHE A 167 -8.31 -11.71 -13.53
N ALA A 168 -7.02 -11.74 -13.21
CA ALA A 168 -6.02 -12.45 -13.99
C ALA A 168 -6.22 -13.99 -13.99
N ALA A 169 -6.85 -14.53 -12.94
CA ALA A 169 -7.20 -15.95 -12.87
C ALA A 169 -8.42 -16.31 -13.76
N SER A 170 -9.17 -15.32 -14.24
CA SER A 170 -10.35 -15.53 -15.08
C SER A 170 -9.96 -15.63 -16.56
N PRO A 171 -10.40 -16.68 -17.28
CA PRO A 171 -10.14 -16.79 -18.72
C PRO A 171 -10.89 -15.75 -19.57
N LEU A 172 -11.78 -14.96 -18.95
CA LEU A 172 -12.58 -13.95 -19.64
C LEU A 172 -11.94 -12.55 -19.62
N ASP A 173 -10.75 -12.41 -19.02
CA ASP A 173 -10.01 -11.14 -18.88
C ASP A 173 -10.91 -9.97 -18.40
N PRO A 174 -11.63 -10.08 -17.26
CA PRO A 174 -12.53 -9.04 -16.83
C PRO A 174 -11.80 -7.72 -16.58
N VAL A 175 -12.50 -6.61 -16.81
CA VAL A 175 -11.98 -5.26 -16.67
C VAL A 175 -12.48 -4.69 -15.34
N TYR A 176 -11.56 -4.28 -14.46
CA TYR A 176 -11.92 -3.56 -13.24
C TYR A 176 -12.36 -2.12 -13.56
N SER A 177 -11.56 -1.39 -14.34
CA SER A 177 -11.88 -0.04 -14.80
C SER A 177 -11.17 0.28 -16.11
N ALA A 178 -11.94 0.61 -17.14
CA ALA A 178 -11.36 1.00 -18.43
C ALA A 178 -10.49 2.28 -18.34
N SER A 179 -10.71 3.10 -17.31
CA SER A 179 -9.95 4.32 -17.03
C SER A 179 -8.87 4.14 -15.96
N ALA A 180 -8.55 2.88 -15.58
CA ALA A 180 -7.44 2.64 -14.66
C ALA A 180 -6.15 3.28 -15.23
N PRO A 181 -5.39 4.03 -14.41
CA PRO A 181 -4.19 4.70 -14.88
C PRO A 181 -3.18 3.67 -15.41
N ALA A 182 -2.58 4.00 -16.53
CA ALA A 182 -1.43 3.26 -17.03
C ALA A 182 -0.17 3.65 -16.21
N PRO A 183 0.82 2.76 -16.12
CA PRO A 183 2.11 3.10 -15.52
C PRO A 183 2.70 4.35 -16.16
N VAL A 184 3.39 5.16 -15.36
CA VAL A 184 4.10 6.34 -15.88
C VAL A 184 5.25 5.87 -16.75
N THR A 185 5.12 6.06 -18.06
CA THR A 185 6.16 5.71 -19.03
C THR A 185 7.12 6.88 -19.20
N ARG A 186 8.40 6.61 -19.14
CA ARG A 186 9.47 7.58 -19.37
C ARG A 186 10.47 7.00 -20.35
N THR A 187 11.01 7.85 -21.22
CA THR A 187 11.83 7.42 -22.36
C THR A 187 13.29 7.84 -22.27
N ARG A 188 13.74 8.33 -21.12
CA ARG A 188 15.16 8.68 -20.96
C ARG A 188 16.03 7.42 -21.00
N ASP A 189 17.20 7.55 -21.59
CA ASP A 189 18.24 6.53 -21.46
C ASP A 189 18.56 6.29 -19.97
N ASN A 190 18.78 5.04 -19.60
CA ASN A 190 19.09 4.70 -18.22
C ASN A 190 20.52 5.15 -17.89
N ALA A 191 20.65 6.32 -17.27
CA ALA A 191 21.92 6.81 -16.76
C ALA A 191 22.18 6.29 -15.34
N TRP A 192 23.43 5.93 -15.06
CA TRP A 192 23.87 5.61 -13.72
C TRP A 192 24.17 6.88 -12.92
N ILE A 193 23.51 7.05 -11.78
CA ILE A 193 23.71 8.16 -10.86
C ILE A 193 24.71 7.69 -9.78
N VAL A 194 25.86 8.34 -9.75
CA VAL A 194 26.98 7.96 -8.87
C VAL A 194 26.89 8.68 -7.53
N PHE A 195 27.18 7.95 -6.45
CA PHE A 195 27.27 8.42 -5.07
C PHE A 195 28.61 8.00 -4.47
N ASP A 196 29.25 8.94 -3.76
CA ASP A 196 30.57 8.69 -3.15
C ASP A 196 30.52 7.78 -1.92
N GLY A 197 29.31 7.52 -1.39
CA GLY A 197 29.14 6.77 -0.16
C GLY A 197 29.52 7.59 1.09
N GLY A 198 29.99 6.90 2.13
CA GLY A 198 30.32 7.50 3.42
C GLY A 198 29.34 7.14 4.52
N VAL A 199 29.46 7.77 5.68
CA VAL A 199 28.50 7.59 6.78
C VAL A 199 27.29 8.46 6.54
N VAL A 200 26.15 7.83 6.36
CA VAL A 200 24.85 8.47 6.13
C VAL A 200 23.88 8.15 7.26
N GLU A 201 22.81 8.92 7.37
CA GLU A 201 21.71 8.64 8.28
C GLU A 201 20.47 8.19 7.48
N VAL A 202 19.89 7.08 7.89
CA VAL A 202 18.69 6.48 7.30
C VAL A 202 17.61 6.23 8.36
N GLY A 203 16.37 6.16 7.94
CA GLY A 203 15.21 6.01 8.81
C GLY A 203 14.55 7.34 9.16
N HIS A 204 13.32 7.26 9.66
CA HIS A 204 12.56 8.43 10.05
C HIS A 204 13.11 9.07 11.33
N ALA A 205 13.27 10.38 11.30
CA ALA A 205 13.54 11.17 12.49
C ALA A 205 12.92 12.54 12.27
N GLY A 206 11.72 12.72 12.65
CA GLY A 206 11.15 14.01 12.38
C GLY A 206 9.70 14.15 12.81
N GLU A 207 9.12 15.23 12.33
CA GLU A 207 7.71 15.49 12.49
C GLU A 207 6.91 14.75 11.41
N GLY A 208 5.75 14.26 11.79
CA GLY A 208 4.84 13.57 10.89
C GLY A 208 4.65 12.12 11.24
N PHE A 209 3.89 11.43 10.39
CA PHE A 209 3.61 10.01 10.55
C PHE A 209 4.74 9.18 9.91
N ALA A 210 5.18 8.16 10.63
CA ALA A 210 5.97 7.04 10.12
C ALA A 210 5.41 5.75 10.72
N PHE A 211 5.59 4.64 10.03
CA PHE A 211 5.39 3.33 10.64
C PHE A 211 6.58 3.01 11.55
N ASP A 212 6.37 2.17 12.54
CA ASP A 212 7.39 1.78 13.51
C ASP A 212 8.63 1.14 12.88
N ASN A 213 8.47 0.43 11.75
CA ASN A 213 9.55 -0.18 10.98
C ASN A 213 10.42 0.84 10.20
N GLU A 214 10.04 2.11 10.16
CA GLU A 214 10.85 3.20 9.61
C GLU A 214 11.72 3.87 10.68
N GLU A 215 11.65 3.42 11.93
CA GLU A 215 12.34 3.98 13.10
C GLU A 215 13.21 2.94 13.82
N PRO A 216 14.23 3.38 14.62
CA PRO A 216 14.73 4.74 14.74
C PRO A 216 15.68 5.11 13.60
N ARG A 217 15.86 6.42 13.37
CA ARG A 217 16.93 6.91 12.49
C ARG A 217 18.29 6.49 13.04
N HIS A 218 19.16 6.00 12.15
CA HIS A 218 20.47 5.48 12.55
C HIS A 218 21.51 5.72 11.46
N ARG A 219 22.79 5.55 11.81
CA ARG A 219 23.92 5.72 10.89
C ARG A 219 24.29 4.43 10.19
N VAL A 220 24.51 4.52 8.89
CA VAL A 220 24.98 3.42 8.04
C VAL A 220 26.21 3.87 7.26
N LEU A 221 27.22 3.01 7.13
CA LEU A 221 28.31 3.23 6.21
C LEU A 221 27.94 2.67 4.83
N LEU A 222 27.95 3.51 3.83
CA LEU A 222 27.78 3.13 2.42
C LEU A 222 29.12 3.19 1.70
N GLU A 223 29.47 2.11 0.98
CA GLU A 223 30.54 2.16 -0.01
C GLU A 223 30.11 3.01 -1.21
N PRO A 224 31.05 3.54 -2.02
CA PRO A 224 30.70 4.19 -3.28
C PRO A 224 29.81 3.29 -4.15
N TYR A 225 28.71 3.81 -4.67
CA TYR A 225 27.76 3.06 -5.49
C TYR A 225 27.17 3.90 -6.61
N ALA A 226 26.52 3.22 -7.54
CA ALA A 226 25.73 3.87 -8.59
C ALA A 226 24.33 3.23 -8.64
N LEU A 227 23.30 4.06 -8.79
CA LEU A 227 21.91 3.65 -8.93
C LEU A 227 21.39 4.03 -10.31
N ALA A 228 20.63 3.15 -10.92
CA ALA A 228 19.97 3.42 -12.21
C ALA A 228 18.96 4.57 -12.07
N GLY A 229 18.97 5.51 -13.02
CA GLY A 229 18.16 6.72 -12.95
C GLY A 229 16.65 6.50 -13.19
N ARG A 230 16.24 5.30 -13.56
CA ARG A 230 14.84 4.90 -13.76
C ARG A 230 14.64 3.40 -13.49
N LEU A 231 13.38 2.99 -13.44
CA LEU A 231 13.02 1.57 -13.34
C LEU A 231 13.37 0.81 -14.61
N VAL A 232 13.57 -0.51 -14.47
CA VAL A 232 13.76 -1.46 -15.57
C VAL A 232 12.46 -1.53 -16.38
N THR A 233 12.58 -1.44 -17.71
CA THR A 233 11.43 -1.47 -18.62
C THR A 233 11.04 -2.90 -19.03
N ASN A 234 9.80 -3.07 -19.49
CA ASN A 234 9.32 -4.32 -20.08
C ASN A 234 10.18 -4.77 -21.28
N GLY A 235 10.65 -3.81 -22.09
CA GLY A 235 11.53 -4.14 -23.23
C GLY A 235 12.91 -4.64 -22.79
N GLU A 236 13.46 -4.12 -21.70
CA GLU A 236 14.70 -4.63 -21.10
C GLU A 236 14.49 -6.02 -20.50
N TRP A 237 13.34 -6.24 -19.88
CA TRP A 237 12.98 -7.55 -19.34
C TRP A 237 12.79 -8.61 -20.43
N LEU A 238 12.19 -8.27 -21.57
CA LEU A 238 12.08 -9.19 -22.71
C LEU A 238 13.46 -9.64 -23.19
N ARG A 239 14.46 -8.76 -23.26
CA ARG A 239 15.84 -9.15 -23.61
C ARG A 239 16.44 -10.16 -22.63
N PHE A 240 16.19 -9.98 -21.33
CA PHE A 240 16.58 -10.96 -20.30
C PHE A 240 15.91 -12.33 -20.56
N MET A 241 14.62 -12.34 -20.89
CA MET A 241 13.89 -13.57 -21.19
C MET A 241 14.42 -14.24 -22.47
N GLU A 242 14.64 -13.47 -23.53
CA GLU A 242 15.15 -13.95 -24.82
C GLU A 242 16.56 -14.55 -24.70
N ASP A 243 17.42 -13.95 -23.85
CA ASP A 243 18.76 -14.49 -23.50
C ASP A 243 18.70 -15.72 -22.56
N GLY A 244 17.50 -16.21 -22.28
CA GLY A 244 17.28 -17.40 -21.45
C GLY A 244 17.40 -17.19 -19.97
N GLY A 245 17.15 -15.99 -19.45
CA GLY A 245 17.29 -15.63 -18.03
C GLY A 245 16.56 -16.58 -17.08
N TYR A 246 15.39 -17.08 -17.45
CA TYR A 246 14.63 -18.08 -16.67
C TYR A 246 15.17 -19.53 -16.78
N ARG A 247 16.21 -19.77 -17.58
CA ARG A 247 16.84 -21.09 -17.76
C ARG A 247 18.29 -21.13 -17.30
N ARG A 248 18.83 -20.01 -16.82
CA ARG A 248 20.22 -19.83 -16.42
C ARG A 248 20.32 -19.81 -14.89
N HIS A 249 20.51 -20.99 -14.29
CA HIS A 249 20.52 -21.17 -12.84
C HIS A 249 21.57 -20.33 -12.11
N GLU A 250 22.67 -20.01 -12.78
CA GLU A 250 23.77 -19.21 -12.21
C GLU A 250 23.39 -17.77 -11.91
N LEU A 251 22.25 -17.29 -12.43
CA LEU A 251 21.73 -15.93 -12.17
C LEU A 251 20.87 -15.86 -10.89
N TRP A 252 20.40 -17.01 -10.41
CA TRP A 252 19.35 -17.07 -9.40
C TRP A 252 19.87 -17.46 -8.03
N HIS A 253 19.23 -16.95 -6.99
CA HIS A 253 19.32 -17.53 -5.66
C HIS A 253 18.72 -18.94 -5.66
N ALA A 254 19.27 -19.86 -4.87
CA ALA A 254 18.88 -21.28 -4.85
C ALA A 254 17.36 -21.48 -4.62
N ASP A 255 16.78 -20.77 -3.64
CA ASP A 255 15.35 -20.88 -3.34
C ASP A 255 14.47 -20.36 -4.50
N GLY A 256 14.89 -19.22 -5.09
CA GLY A 256 14.22 -18.64 -6.24
C GLY A 256 14.27 -19.55 -7.46
N TRP A 257 15.42 -20.17 -7.70
CA TRP A 257 15.58 -21.17 -8.79
C TRP A 257 14.66 -22.37 -8.58
N THR A 258 14.66 -22.94 -7.37
CA THR A 258 13.80 -24.09 -7.04
C THR A 258 12.32 -23.74 -7.26
N ARG A 259 11.91 -22.55 -6.83
CA ARG A 259 10.53 -22.07 -7.00
C ARG A 259 10.18 -21.88 -8.48
N ALA A 260 11.05 -21.20 -9.23
CA ALA A 260 10.85 -20.93 -10.65
C ALA A 260 10.70 -22.25 -11.46
N GLN A 261 11.50 -23.27 -11.13
CA GLN A 261 11.39 -24.59 -11.77
C GLN A 261 10.12 -25.33 -11.39
N SER A 262 9.76 -25.35 -10.10
CA SER A 262 8.58 -26.07 -9.62
C SER A 262 7.26 -25.46 -10.13
N GLU A 263 7.23 -24.17 -10.38
CA GLU A 263 6.07 -23.43 -10.86
C GLU A 263 6.14 -23.08 -12.35
N ASN A 264 7.21 -23.52 -13.03
CA ASN A 264 7.43 -23.29 -14.47
C ASN A 264 7.43 -21.79 -14.84
N TRP A 265 8.08 -20.96 -14.06
CA TRP A 265 8.20 -19.53 -14.37
C TRP A 265 8.98 -19.32 -15.67
N SER A 266 8.46 -18.45 -16.52
CA SER A 266 9.07 -18.11 -17.81
C SER A 266 8.91 -16.63 -18.18
N CYS A 267 8.13 -15.87 -17.42
CA CYS A 267 7.87 -14.46 -17.62
C CYS A 267 7.34 -13.86 -16.30
N PRO A 268 7.26 -12.53 -16.15
CA PRO A 268 6.58 -11.87 -15.03
C PRO A 268 5.14 -12.34 -14.84
N LEU A 269 4.66 -12.32 -13.61
CA LEU A 269 3.27 -12.63 -13.31
C LEU A 269 2.33 -11.73 -14.15
N TYR A 270 1.23 -12.29 -14.65
CA TYR A 270 0.24 -11.63 -15.51
C TYR A 270 0.65 -11.41 -16.97
N TRP A 271 1.89 -11.75 -17.36
CA TRP A 271 2.25 -11.75 -18.77
C TRP A 271 1.85 -13.07 -19.44
N ARG A 272 1.44 -12.99 -20.70
CA ARG A 272 1.21 -14.16 -21.56
C ARG A 272 1.61 -13.87 -23.00
N ASN A 273 2.00 -14.91 -23.72
CA ASN A 273 2.34 -14.81 -25.13
C ASN A 273 1.18 -15.37 -25.96
N ASP A 274 0.48 -14.50 -26.66
CA ASP A 274 -0.62 -14.87 -27.56
C ASP A 274 -0.13 -14.86 -29.01
N GLY A 275 0.35 -16.03 -29.48
CA GLY A 275 0.80 -16.18 -30.89
C GLY A 275 1.99 -15.29 -31.26
N GLY A 276 2.91 -15.03 -30.35
CA GLY A 276 4.09 -14.18 -30.56
C GLY A 276 3.91 -12.74 -30.09
N ILE A 277 2.73 -12.36 -29.66
CA ILE A 277 2.45 -11.03 -29.11
C ILE A 277 2.36 -11.14 -27.59
N TRP A 278 3.27 -10.45 -26.90
CA TRP A 278 3.23 -10.36 -25.45
C TRP A 278 2.10 -9.42 -25.00
N ARG A 279 1.34 -9.89 -24.03
CA ARG A 279 0.25 -9.16 -23.38
C ARG A 279 0.44 -9.22 -21.87
N GLU A 280 -0.12 -8.23 -21.21
CA GLU A 280 -0.16 -8.11 -19.75
C GLU A 280 -1.61 -7.95 -19.30
N MET A 281 -2.01 -8.65 -18.24
CA MET A 281 -3.26 -8.38 -17.55
C MET A 281 -3.09 -7.20 -16.60
N THR A 282 -3.95 -6.20 -16.77
CA THR A 282 -3.97 -4.97 -15.97
C THR A 282 -5.37 -4.74 -15.38
N LEU A 283 -5.50 -3.75 -14.49
CA LEU A 283 -6.81 -3.32 -14.00
C LEU A 283 -7.73 -2.79 -15.14
N ALA A 284 -7.16 -2.40 -16.27
CA ALA A 284 -7.91 -2.04 -17.48
C ALA A 284 -8.11 -3.22 -18.46
N GLY A 285 -7.97 -4.46 -17.97
CA GLY A 285 -8.04 -5.68 -18.75
C GLY A 285 -6.71 -6.04 -19.41
N SER A 286 -6.76 -7.04 -20.31
CA SER A 286 -5.59 -7.50 -21.05
C SER A 286 -5.16 -6.48 -22.10
N LYS A 287 -3.90 -6.05 -22.06
CA LYS A 287 -3.30 -5.07 -22.99
C LYS A 287 -2.11 -5.67 -23.71
N SER A 288 -1.77 -5.13 -24.89
CA SER A 288 -0.46 -5.40 -25.49
C SER A 288 0.62 -4.78 -24.60
N LEU A 289 1.73 -5.49 -24.45
CA LEU A 289 2.81 -5.06 -23.58
C LEU A 289 3.41 -3.73 -24.06
N ASP A 290 3.45 -2.74 -23.17
CA ASP A 290 4.13 -1.46 -23.42
C ASP A 290 5.63 -1.64 -23.09
N LEU A 291 6.48 -1.61 -24.11
CA LEU A 291 7.92 -1.88 -23.96
C LEU A 291 8.68 -0.81 -23.16
N VAL A 292 8.15 0.39 -23.04
CA VAL A 292 8.79 1.49 -22.28
C VAL A 292 8.21 1.68 -20.89
N ALA A 293 7.13 0.98 -20.57
CA ALA A 293 6.61 0.95 -19.20
C ALA A 293 7.55 0.16 -18.28
N PRO A 294 7.59 0.48 -16.97
CA PRO A 294 8.36 -0.30 -16.01
C PRO A 294 7.80 -1.73 -15.92
N VAL A 295 8.70 -2.70 -15.80
CA VAL A 295 8.30 -4.07 -15.49
C VAL A 295 7.77 -4.14 -14.06
N THR A 296 6.60 -4.76 -13.91
CA THR A 296 5.93 -4.95 -12.62
C THR A 296 5.60 -6.42 -12.40
N HIS A 297 5.10 -6.75 -11.20
CA HIS A 297 4.67 -8.10 -10.82
C HIS A 297 5.77 -9.16 -10.95
N VAL A 298 7.01 -8.77 -10.63
CA VAL A 298 8.17 -9.65 -10.52
C VAL A 298 8.48 -9.92 -9.05
N SER A 299 8.96 -11.12 -8.74
CA SER A 299 9.42 -11.46 -7.40
C SER A 299 10.81 -10.86 -7.12
N PHE A 300 11.21 -10.86 -5.84
CA PHE A 300 12.58 -10.54 -5.44
C PHE A 300 13.61 -11.38 -6.20
N TYR A 301 13.34 -12.67 -6.35
CA TYR A 301 14.24 -13.60 -7.03
C TYR A 301 14.43 -13.28 -8.52
N GLU A 302 13.36 -12.93 -9.21
CA GLU A 302 13.39 -12.50 -10.59
C GLU A 302 14.14 -11.17 -10.74
N ALA A 303 13.85 -10.19 -9.89
CA ALA A 303 14.54 -8.89 -9.91
C ALA A 303 16.05 -9.05 -9.65
N SER A 304 16.43 -9.92 -8.70
CA SER A 304 17.83 -10.23 -8.42
C SER A 304 18.52 -10.94 -9.59
N ALA A 305 17.83 -11.91 -10.23
CA ALA A 305 18.36 -12.62 -11.39
C ALA A 305 18.54 -11.69 -12.59
N TYR A 306 17.60 -10.78 -12.83
CA TYR A 306 17.75 -9.73 -13.84
C TYR A 306 18.96 -8.84 -13.56
N ALA A 307 19.10 -8.37 -12.32
CA ALA A 307 20.23 -7.52 -11.94
C ALA A 307 21.57 -8.23 -12.18
N ALA A 308 21.69 -9.50 -11.80
CA ALA A 308 22.88 -10.32 -12.07
C ALA A 308 23.16 -10.49 -13.58
N TRP A 309 22.12 -10.72 -14.38
CA TRP A 309 22.22 -10.79 -15.84
C TRP A 309 22.71 -9.47 -16.44
N ALA A 310 22.24 -8.34 -15.92
CA ALA A 310 22.64 -7.01 -16.37
C ALA A 310 24.04 -6.58 -15.86
N GLY A 311 24.76 -7.45 -15.16
CA GLY A 311 26.08 -7.13 -14.58
C GLY A 311 26.00 -6.15 -13.41
N ALA A 312 24.89 -6.13 -12.67
CA ALA A 312 24.61 -5.26 -11.55
C ALA A 312 24.08 -6.06 -10.34
N ARG A 313 23.57 -5.37 -9.35
CA ARG A 313 22.84 -5.92 -8.21
C ARG A 313 21.65 -5.04 -7.84
N LEU A 314 20.75 -5.52 -7.04
CA LEU A 314 19.76 -4.66 -6.39
C LEU A 314 20.45 -3.71 -5.40
N PRO A 315 19.94 -2.49 -5.21
CA PRO A 315 20.42 -1.60 -4.16
C PRO A 315 20.09 -2.17 -2.79
N THR A 316 20.85 -1.80 -1.78
CA THR A 316 20.39 -1.95 -0.40
C THR A 316 19.31 -0.91 -0.10
N GLU A 317 18.52 -1.15 0.94
CA GLU A 317 17.53 -0.19 1.43
C GLU A 317 18.16 1.16 1.76
N ALA A 318 19.29 1.15 2.46
CA ALA A 318 20.01 2.37 2.83
C ALA A 318 20.59 3.12 1.60
N GLU A 319 21.05 2.42 0.56
CA GLU A 319 21.50 3.05 -0.69
C GLU A 319 20.32 3.73 -1.42
N TRP A 320 19.17 3.04 -1.45
CA TRP A 320 17.96 3.58 -2.07
C TRP A 320 17.45 4.81 -1.33
N GLU A 321 17.30 4.73 0.00
CA GLU A 321 16.82 5.85 0.83
C GLU A 321 17.76 7.05 0.75
N HIS A 322 19.09 6.82 0.83
CA HIS A 322 20.08 7.89 0.69
C HIS A 322 19.97 8.57 -0.68
N ALA A 323 19.83 7.81 -1.76
CA ALA A 323 19.67 8.36 -3.09
C ALA A 323 18.35 9.15 -3.22
N ALA A 324 17.25 8.58 -2.73
CA ALA A 324 15.92 9.17 -2.79
C ALA A 324 15.80 10.48 -1.98
N THR A 325 16.52 10.58 -0.88
CA THR A 325 16.49 11.77 0.00
C THR A 325 17.49 12.86 -0.42
N THR A 326 18.63 12.49 -1.01
CA THR A 326 19.69 13.46 -1.35
C THR A 326 19.60 14.02 -2.76
N ARG A 327 19.11 13.23 -3.72
CA ARG A 327 19.03 13.60 -5.14
C ARG A 327 17.75 13.11 -5.82
N PRO A 328 16.55 13.35 -5.27
CA PRO A 328 15.30 12.82 -5.83
C PRO A 328 15.06 13.26 -7.27
N GLU A 329 15.50 14.46 -7.66
CA GLU A 329 15.35 15.03 -8.99
C GLU A 329 16.19 14.32 -10.08
N ALA A 330 17.19 13.52 -9.67
CA ALA A 330 18.01 12.75 -10.60
C ALA A 330 17.30 11.47 -11.09
N PHE A 331 16.23 11.08 -10.44
CA PHE A 331 15.52 9.83 -10.71
C PHE A 331 14.16 10.07 -11.37
N GLU A 332 13.79 9.15 -12.24
CA GLU A 332 12.42 9.01 -12.75
C GLU A 332 11.72 7.85 -12.06
N GLN A 333 10.41 7.98 -11.84
CA GLN A 333 9.58 6.89 -11.30
C GLN A 333 9.97 6.45 -9.86
N LEU A 334 10.55 7.36 -9.08
CA LEU A 334 11.11 7.03 -7.76
C LEU A 334 10.04 6.54 -6.77
N ALA A 335 8.87 7.21 -6.72
CA ALA A 335 7.82 6.94 -5.75
C ALA A 335 6.40 6.89 -6.34
N ASP A 336 6.26 7.01 -7.67
CA ASP A 336 4.97 7.22 -8.34
C ASP A 336 4.55 6.05 -9.27
N SER A 337 5.34 4.98 -9.35
CA SER A 337 5.15 3.96 -10.37
C SER A 337 5.02 2.53 -9.81
N ALA A 338 5.98 2.07 -9.03
CA ALA A 338 5.98 0.73 -8.46
C ALA A 338 6.84 0.65 -7.19
N TRP A 339 6.52 -0.26 -6.29
CA TRP A 339 7.43 -0.72 -5.24
C TRP A 339 8.69 -1.30 -5.85
N GLN A 340 9.84 -1.08 -5.20
CA GLN A 340 11.15 -1.45 -5.72
C GLN A 340 11.83 -2.43 -4.76
N TRP A 341 12.22 -3.59 -5.28
CA TRP A 341 12.97 -4.58 -4.52
C TRP A 341 14.35 -4.05 -4.14
N THR A 342 14.74 -4.25 -2.90
CA THR A 342 16.10 -4.02 -2.40
C THR A 342 16.79 -5.34 -2.05
N ALA A 343 18.12 -5.33 -1.94
CA ALA A 343 18.90 -6.49 -1.49
C ALA A 343 18.85 -6.68 0.03
N SER A 344 18.32 -5.71 0.78
CA SER A 344 18.24 -5.78 2.23
C SER A 344 17.19 -6.78 2.71
N ALA A 345 17.53 -7.54 3.75
CA ALA A 345 16.54 -8.30 4.49
C ALA A 345 15.65 -7.35 5.30
N TYR A 346 14.36 -7.69 5.44
CA TYR A 346 13.47 -6.97 6.33
C TYR A 346 13.83 -7.28 7.79
N LEU A 347 14.53 -6.34 8.42
CA LEU A 347 15.03 -6.45 9.79
C LEU A 347 14.69 -5.17 10.56
N PRO A 348 14.53 -5.23 11.89
CA PRO A 348 14.38 -4.03 12.69
C PRO A 348 15.63 -3.14 12.58
N HIS A 349 15.44 -1.84 12.57
CA HIS A 349 16.54 -0.89 12.60
C HIS A 349 17.36 -1.03 13.89
N PRO A 350 18.67 -0.71 13.88
CA PRO A 350 19.49 -0.71 15.08
C PRO A 350 18.90 0.18 16.18
N GLY A 351 18.62 -0.42 17.34
CA GLY A 351 17.99 0.29 18.46
C GLY A 351 16.46 0.27 18.45
N PHE A 352 15.83 -0.40 17.49
CA PHE A 352 14.36 -0.56 17.47
C PHE A 352 13.87 -1.25 18.74
N THR A 353 12.78 -0.73 19.27
CA THR A 353 12.03 -1.34 20.37
C THR A 353 10.55 -1.28 20.02
N ALA A 354 9.93 -2.45 19.96
CA ALA A 354 8.51 -2.53 19.63
C ALA A 354 7.67 -1.70 20.61
N PRO A 355 6.74 -0.88 20.12
CA PRO A 355 5.78 -0.18 20.96
C PRO A 355 4.98 -1.16 21.83
N GLN A 356 4.60 -0.71 23.04
CA GLN A 356 3.74 -1.52 23.90
C GLN A 356 2.29 -1.43 23.43
N GLY A 357 1.56 -2.55 23.51
CA GLY A 357 0.14 -2.60 23.18
C GLY A 357 -0.18 -3.53 22.02
N ALA A 358 -1.44 -3.49 21.57
CA ALA A 358 -1.94 -4.39 20.54
C ALA A 358 -1.71 -3.86 19.11
N VAL A 359 -1.22 -2.64 18.95
CA VAL A 359 -1.09 -1.93 17.66
C VAL A 359 0.37 -1.60 17.34
N GLY A 360 1.30 -2.05 18.16
CA GLY A 360 2.74 -1.92 17.94
C GLY A 360 3.36 -3.18 17.37
#